data_6f4f9be604f77a8cef60ae3ffaac4ae6
#
_entry.id   6f4f9be604f77a8cef60ae3ffaac4ae6
#
_cell.length_a   1.000
_cell.length_b   1.000
_cell.length_c   1.000
_cell.angle_alpha   90.00
_cell.angle_beta   90.00
_cell.angle_gamma   90.00
#
_symmetry.space_group_name_H-M   'P 1'
#
loop_
_entity.id
_entity.type
_entity.pdbx_description
1 polymer ?
#
loop_
_entity_poly.entity_id
_entity_poly.type
_entity_poly.pdbx_seq_one_letter_code
_entity_poly.pdbx_strand_id
1 'polypeptide(L)'
;MSSNLLHHKNYTELGETYQLVLPLCLEGLIPDDDSVRLLSHELEELNYTLLYQAYSAKGRNPAVDPKTMFKILTYAYSQNIYSSRKIETACRRDINFMWLLAGQKAPDHSTIARFRTGFLAEACEDLFYQMVRRLATMGELSKETVFIDGTKLEACANKYTFVWKKSVGKWEEKMFAKMEEAVHMLNLEYIQAFNISKENRAGDLQKIVNYLKDYCSTHGIVFVSGRGKRKSIHQRYFELFQRFLDRQLLYDLHHSRFGSRNSYSKTDVDATFMHMKDDHMRNAQLKPGYNVQIGVDSEYIVAVDIFQDRNDAWTMIPFLKYMEKHLGFRYPSVTADSGYESEEAYNYLEQQHQIPYIKPQTYEKWKKRSFKQDISKRENMGYDTENDTYTCHAGKTLHSLYVKKQKSKNGYESEVTVYECTDCSGCPHKEKCT
;
A
#
# COMPACT_ATOMS: atom_id res chain seq x y z
N MET A 1 -64.82 36.92 -12.21
CA MET A 1 -63.91 35.76 -12.13
C MET A 1 -62.77 35.92 -13.13
N SER A 2 -61.88 36.87 -12.99
CA SER A 2 -60.78 37.02 -13.95
C SER A 2 -59.56 37.75 -13.40
N SER A 3 -59.39 37.80 -12.08
CA SER A 3 -58.27 38.51 -11.49
C SER A 3 -56.99 37.66 -11.21
N ASN A 4 -57.08 36.34 -11.28
CA ASN A 4 -55.98 35.44 -10.96
C ASN A 4 -55.11 35.04 -12.16
N LEU A 5 -55.50 35.42 -13.38
CA LEU A 5 -54.72 35.11 -14.58
C LEU A 5 -53.64 36.14 -14.92
N LEU A 6 -53.78 37.37 -14.37
CA LEU A 6 -52.85 38.47 -14.68
C LEU A 6 -51.45 38.31 -14.07
N HIS A 7 -51.33 37.66 -12.96
CA HIS A 7 -50.04 37.46 -12.33
C HIS A 7 -49.17 36.36 -12.98
N HIS A 8 -49.76 35.46 -13.73
CA HIS A 8 -49.04 34.42 -14.46
C HIS A 8 -48.63 34.84 -15.86
N LYS A 9 -49.14 35.91 -16.41
CA LYS A 9 -48.81 36.41 -17.74
C LYS A 9 -47.30 36.75 -17.89
N ASN A 10 -46.70 37.30 -16.86
CA ASN A 10 -45.28 37.66 -16.92
C ASN A 10 -44.33 36.48 -16.86
N TYR A 11 -44.79 35.28 -16.50
CA TYR A 11 -43.99 34.07 -16.49
C TYR A 11 -44.18 33.21 -17.74
N THR A 12 -45.21 33.42 -18.51
CA THR A 12 -45.56 32.60 -19.68
C THR A 12 -45.29 33.26 -21.02
N GLU A 13 -44.94 34.55 -21.04
CA GLU A 13 -44.58 35.32 -22.25
C GLU A 13 -43.05 35.40 -22.47
N LEU A 14 -42.28 34.49 -21.95
CA LEU A 14 -40.94 34.27 -22.40
C LEU A 14 -41.05 33.64 -23.78
N GLY A 15 -40.88 34.42 -24.84
CA GLY A 15 -40.99 33.97 -26.22
C GLY A 15 -40.23 32.68 -26.51
N GLU A 16 -40.58 31.98 -27.57
CA GLU A 16 -40.09 30.64 -27.93
C GLU A 16 -38.59 30.43 -27.90
N THR A 17 -37.78 31.50 -27.87
CA THR A 17 -36.34 31.52 -27.71
C THR A 17 -35.91 32.72 -26.88
N TYR A 18 -35.93 32.58 -25.56
CA TYR A 18 -35.37 33.58 -24.68
C TYR A 18 -33.91 33.30 -24.41
N GLN A 19 -33.02 33.93 -25.16
CA GLN A 19 -31.59 33.90 -24.93
C GLN A 19 -31.16 35.22 -24.24
N LEU A 20 -31.05 35.19 -22.92
CA LEU A 20 -30.46 36.26 -22.18
C LEU A 20 -28.94 36.13 -22.29
N VAL A 21 -28.31 36.89 -23.14
CA VAL A 21 -26.86 37.06 -23.17
C VAL A 21 -26.49 38.16 -22.17
N LEU A 22 -26.27 37.75 -20.92
CA LEU A 22 -25.65 38.65 -19.94
C LEU A 22 -24.13 38.54 -20.14
N PRO A 23 -23.42 39.68 -20.35
CA PRO A 23 -21.97 39.67 -20.27
C PRO A 23 -21.58 39.48 -18.79
N LEU A 24 -21.52 38.25 -18.34
CA LEU A 24 -21.09 37.89 -17.00
C LEU A 24 -19.58 38.11 -16.88
N CYS A 25 -19.18 39.17 -16.21
CA CYS A 25 -17.82 39.33 -15.75
C CYS A 25 -17.64 38.46 -14.50
N LEU A 26 -17.23 37.22 -14.66
CA LEU A 26 -17.00 36.29 -13.55
C LEU A 26 -15.97 36.84 -12.57
N GLU A 27 -15.00 37.60 -13.06
CA GLU A 27 -13.98 38.27 -12.25
C GLU A 27 -14.58 39.19 -11.20
N GLY A 28 -15.59 39.97 -11.55
CA GLY A 28 -16.27 40.89 -10.65
C GLY A 28 -17.35 40.22 -9.76
N LEU A 29 -17.71 38.97 -10.01
CA LEU A 29 -18.70 38.22 -9.21
C LEU A 29 -18.09 37.44 -8.05
N ILE A 30 -16.80 37.11 -8.16
CA ILE A 30 -16.06 36.36 -7.14
C ILE A 30 -15.36 37.36 -6.21
N PRO A 31 -15.59 37.29 -4.89
CA PRO A 31 -14.90 38.14 -3.93
C PRO A 31 -13.38 38.04 -4.03
N ASP A 32 -12.66 39.12 -3.70
CA ASP A 32 -11.20 39.14 -3.78
C ASP A 32 -10.55 38.20 -2.76
N ASP A 33 -11.22 37.90 -1.66
CA ASP A 33 -10.81 36.99 -0.59
C ASP A 33 -11.34 35.56 -0.75
N ASP A 34 -11.99 35.25 -1.88
CA ASP A 34 -12.46 33.86 -2.13
C ASP A 34 -11.29 32.89 -2.28
N SER A 35 -11.43 31.76 -1.63
CA SER A 35 -10.42 30.65 -1.61
C SER A 35 -10.02 30.18 -3.00
N VAL A 36 -10.89 30.28 -4.00
CA VAL A 36 -10.60 29.89 -5.39
C VAL A 36 -9.49 30.75 -6.00
N ARG A 37 -9.44 32.05 -5.64
CA ARG A 37 -8.40 32.96 -6.13
C ARG A 37 -7.05 32.62 -5.56
N LEU A 38 -6.95 32.41 -4.24
CA LEU A 38 -5.73 32.01 -3.57
C LEU A 38 -5.23 30.66 -4.14
N LEU A 39 -6.12 29.66 -4.21
CA LEU A 39 -5.77 28.35 -4.77
C LEU A 39 -5.28 28.44 -6.22
N SER A 40 -5.99 29.22 -7.06
CA SER A 40 -5.59 29.40 -8.45
C SER A 40 -4.23 30.08 -8.58
N HIS A 41 -3.94 31.09 -7.73
CA HIS A 41 -2.67 31.79 -7.69
C HIS A 41 -1.53 30.85 -7.29
N GLU A 42 -1.67 30.11 -6.19
CA GLU A 42 -0.65 29.20 -5.70
C GLU A 42 -0.35 28.07 -6.69
N LEU A 43 -1.38 27.54 -7.33
CA LEU A 43 -1.21 26.50 -8.35
C LEU A 43 -0.68 27.02 -9.69
N GLU A 44 -0.77 28.33 -9.98
CA GLU A 44 -0.21 28.91 -11.21
C GLU A 44 1.32 28.83 -11.27
N GLU A 45 1.97 28.92 -10.13
CA GLU A 45 3.42 28.95 -9.97
C GLU A 45 4.10 27.58 -10.10
N LEU A 46 3.33 26.49 -10.17
CA LEU A 46 3.88 25.13 -10.27
C LEU A 46 4.39 24.81 -11.69
N ASN A 47 5.38 23.93 -11.77
CA ASN A 47 5.90 23.41 -13.02
C ASN A 47 5.09 22.19 -13.48
N TYR A 48 4.35 22.31 -14.55
CA TYR A 48 3.49 21.27 -15.11
C TYR A 48 4.15 20.44 -16.21
N THR A 49 5.46 20.52 -16.42
CA THR A 49 6.15 19.85 -17.52
C THR A 49 5.86 18.34 -17.56
N LEU A 50 5.92 17.65 -16.41
CA LEU A 50 5.62 16.22 -16.34
C LEU A 50 4.15 15.92 -16.70
N LEU A 51 3.23 16.76 -16.25
CA LEU A 51 1.81 16.61 -16.57
C LEU A 51 1.57 16.77 -18.10
N TYR A 52 2.18 17.75 -18.72
CA TYR A 52 2.07 17.94 -20.18
C TYR A 52 2.71 16.81 -20.96
N GLN A 53 3.82 16.23 -20.49
CA GLN A 53 4.48 15.08 -21.11
C GLN A 53 3.63 13.81 -21.12
N ALA A 54 2.69 13.66 -20.17
CA ALA A 54 1.74 12.55 -20.15
C ALA A 54 0.76 12.59 -21.34
N TYR A 55 0.64 13.74 -22.02
CA TYR A 55 -0.21 13.88 -23.20
C TYR A 55 0.58 13.63 -24.49
N SER A 56 -0.05 12.92 -25.43
CA SER A 56 0.57 12.66 -26.73
C SER A 56 0.75 13.97 -27.54
N ALA A 57 1.92 14.14 -28.14
CA ALA A 57 2.19 15.23 -29.09
C ALA A 57 1.38 15.11 -30.39
N LYS A 58 0.80 13.93 -30.67
CA LYS A 58 -0.03 13.64 -31.83
C LYS A 58 -1.45 13.33 -31.40
N GLY A 59 -2.43 14.01 -31.96
CA GLY A 59 -3.85 13.75 -31.66
C GLY A 59 -4.66 15.02 -31.45
N ARG A 60 -5.87 14.87 -30.91
CA ARG A 60 -6.73 15.99 -30.54
C ARG A 60 -6.20 16.69 -29.30
N ASN A 61 -6.29 18.01 -29.29
CA ASN A 61 -6.05 18.79 -28.09
C ASN A 61 -6.98 18.32 -26.96
N PRO A 62 -6.53 18.34 -25.70
CA PRO A 62 -7.39 18.04 -24.56
C PRO A 62 -8.59 19.00 -24.54
N ALA A 63 -9.73 18.52 -24.05
CA ALA A 63 -10.96 19.32 -23.96
C ALA A 63 -10.82 20.52 -23.00
N VAL A 64 -9.96 20.39 -22.01
CA VAL A 64 -9.57 21.40 -21.04
C VAL A 64 -8.05 21.32 -20.88
N ASP A 65 -7.38 22.45 -20.77
CA ASP A 65 -5.95 22.49 -20.52
C ASP A 65 -5.57 21.68 -19.25
N PRO A 66 -4.50 20.86 -19.29
CA PRO A 66 -4.09 20.01 -18.17
C PRO A 66 -3.89 20.76 -16.83
N LYS A 67 -3.28 21.94 -16.83
CA LYS A 67 -3.13 22.79 -15.65
C LYS A 67 -4.49 23.23 -15.11
N THR A 68 -5.38 23.70 -15.98
CA THR A 68 -6.75 24.06 -15.62
C THR A 68 -7.51 22.88 -15.02
N MET A 69 -7.37 21.69 -15.59
CA MET A 69 -7.99 20.48 -15.06
C MET A 69 -7.45 20.11 -13.67
N PHE A 70 -6.15 20.30 -13.41
CA PHE A 70 -5.56 20.12 -12.09
C PHE A 70 -6.12 21.12 -11.07
N LYS A 71 -6.21 22.40 -11.42
CA LYS A 71 -6.85 23.44 -10.58
C LYS A 71 -8.29 23.07 -10.23
N ILE A 72 -9.08 22.64 -11.22
CA ILE A 72 -10.47 22.22 -11.03
C ILE A 72 -10.55 21.04 -10.05
N LEU A 73 -9.71 20.01 -10.20
CA LEU A 73 -9.70 18.86 -9.28
C LEU A 73 -9.31 19.27 -7.87
N THR A 74 -8.27 20.08 -7.71
CA THR A 74 -7.79 20.53 -6.41
C THR A 74 -8.86 21.37 -5.72
N TYR A 75 -9.48 22.30 -6.44
CA TYR A 75 -10.58 23.11 -5.90
C TYR A 75 -11.82 22.24 -5.56
N ALA A 76 -12.18 21.30 -6.41
CA ALA A 76 -13.27 20.37 -6.13
C ALA A 76 -13.04 19.60 -4.82
N TYR A 77 -11.82 19.14 -4.59
CA TYR A 77 -11.48 18.38 -3.37
C TYR A 77 -11.48 19.28 -2.13
N SER A 78 -11.04 20.53 -2.23
CA SER A 78 -11.18 21.50 -1.13
C SER A 78 -12.64 21.78 -0.76
N GLN A 79 -13.56 21.66 -1.73
CA GLN A 79 -15.01 21.78 -1.55
C GLN A 79 -15.71 20.45 -1.21
N ASN A 80 -14.97 19.38 -0.89
CA ASN A 80 -15.49 18.03 -0.63
C ASN A 80 -16.26 17.41 -1.80
N ILE A 81 -15.94 17.78 -3.04
CA ILE A 81 -16.56 17.26 -4.26
C ILE A 81 -15.61 16.24 -4.92
N TYR A 82 -15.76 14.95 -4.62
CA TYR A 82 -14.87 13.88 -5.12
C TYR A 82 -15.40 13.15 -6.35
N SER A 83 -16.70 13.19 -6.60
CA SER A 83 -17.32 12.50 -7.72
C SER A 83 -17.12 13.23 -9.05
N SER A 84 -16.56 12.57 -10.06
CA SER A 84 -16.35 13.16 -11.40
C SER A 84 -17.64 13.71 -12.00
N ARG A 85 -18.80 13.06 -11.74
CA ARG A 85 -20.12 13.55 -12.20
C ARG A 85 -20.56 14.82 -11.48
N LYS A 86 -20.27 14.92 -10.16
CA LYS A 86 -20.55 16.15 -9.40
C LYS A 86 -19.63 17.29 -9.84
N ILE A 87 -18.35 17.00 -10.12
CA ILE A 87 -17.40 17.98 -10.64
C ILE A 87 -17.84 18.49 -12.01
N GLU A 88 -18.27 17.61 -12.93
CA GLU A 88 -18.86 18.01 -14.22
C GLU A 88 -20.06 18.96 -14.01
N THR A 89 -20.94 18.63 -13.06
CA THR A 89 -22.10 19.48 -12.74
C THR A 89 -21.67 20.83 -12.17
N ALA A 90 -20.69 20.86 -11.27
CA ALA A 90 -20.13 22.09 -10.71
C ALA A 90 -19.52 22.99 -11.81
N CYS A 91 -18.72 22.41 -12.70
CA CYS A 91 -18.15 23.12 -13.86
C CYS A 91 -19.19 23.80 -14.76
N ARG A 92 -20.46 23.34 -14.73
CA ARG A 92 -21.57 23.90 -15.54
C ARG A 92 -22.47 24.86 -14.78
N ARG A 93 -22.40 24.91 -13.44
CA ARG A 93 -23.39 25.60 -12.61
C ARG A 93 -22.83 26.52 -11.56
N ASP A 94 -21.56 26.29 -11.16
CA ASP A 94 -20.89 27.04 -10.11
C ASP A 94 -19.92 28.06 -10.71
N ILE A 95 -20.04 29.31 -10.27
CA ILE A 95 -19.28 30.44 -10.81
C ILE A 95 -17.77 30.30 -10.57
N ASN A 96 -17.34 29.73 -9.45
CA ASN A 96 -15.94 29.52 -9.13
C ASN A 96 -15.30 28.52 -10.09
N PHE A 97 -16.01 27.42 -10.40
CA PHE A 97 -15.56 26.45 -11.40
C PHE A 97 -15.58 27.00 -12.83
N MET A 98 -16.59 27.83 -13.16
CA MET A 98 -16.64 28.52 -14.47
C MET A 98 -15.49 29.52 -14.61
N TRP A 99 -15.14 30.20 -13.54
CA TRP A 99 -13.99 31.12 -13.52
C TRP A 99 -12.67 30.37 -13.72
N LEU A 100 -12.45 29.25 -13.02
CA LEU A 100 -11.27 28.40 -13.24
C LEU A 100 -11.16 27.88 -14.68
N LEU A 101 -12.30 27.59 -15.34
CA LEU A 101 -12.34 27.16 -16.74
C LEU A 101 -11.88 28.25 -17.73
N ALA A 102 -11.91 29.53 -17.31
CA ALA A 102 -11.46 30.65 -18.15
C ALA A 102 -12.06 30.63 -19.57
N GLY A 103 -13.35 30.34 -19.69
CA GLY A 103 -14.07 30.24 -20.98
C GLY A 103 -13.92 28.91 -21.73
N GLN A 104 -13.16 27.97 -21.21
CA GLN A 104 -13.07 26.62 -21.78
C GLN A 104 -14.39 25.85 -21.52
N LYS A 105 -14.70 24.90 -22.40
CA LYS A 105 -15.88 24.05 -22.24
C LYS A 105 -15.76 23.14 -21.03
N ALA A 106 -16.81 23.06 -20.21
CA ALA A 106 -16.86 22.17 -19.06
C ALA A 106 -16.56 20.70 -19.46
N PRO A 107 -15.59 20.05 -18.80
CA PRO A 107 -15.21 18.66 -19.10
C PRO A 107 -16.34 17.71 -18.70
N ASP A 108 -16.49 16.60 -19.43
CA ASP A 108 -17.36 15.51 -19.01
C ASP A 108 -16.71 14.65 -17.91
N HIS A 109 -17.53 13.89 -17.20
CA HIS A 109 -17.08 13.05 -16.09
C HIS A 109 -16.09 11.96 -16.50
N SER A 110 -16.15 11.47 -17.76
CA SER A 110 -15.20 10.48 -18.26
C SER A 110 -13.84 11.11 -18.52
N THR A 111 -13.80 12.34 -19.00
CA THR A 111 -12.56 13.12 -19.17
C THR A 111 -11.91 13.40 -17.82
N ILE A 112 -12.70 13.84 -16.83
CA ILE A 112 -12.22 14.05 -15.45
C ILE A 112 -11.67 12.74 -14.85
N ALA A 113 -12.38 11.63 -15.00
CA ALA A 113 -11.94 10.34 -14.49
C ALA A 113 -10.63 9.88 -15.15
N ARG A 114 -10.52 9.97 -16.49
CA ARG A 114 -9.28 9.64 -17.22
C ARG A 114 -8.11 10.52 -16.84
N PHE A 115 -8.35 11.82 -16.67
CA PHE A 115 -7.31 12.73 -16.23
C PHE A 115 -6.75 12.30 -14.87
N ARG A 116 -7.63 12.04 -13.89
CA ARG A 116 -7.26 11.66 -12.53
C ARG A 116 -6.51 10.34 -12.46
N THR A 117 -6.97 9.30 -13.19
CA THR A 117 -6.43 7.95 -13.09
C THR A 117 -5.28 7.66 -14.07
N GLY A 118 -5.13 8.43 -15.12
CA GLY A 118 -4.11 8.25 -16.13
C GLY A 118 -3.09 9.39 -16.14
N PHE A 119 -3.46 10.54 -16.66
CA PHE A 119 -2.52 11.64 -16.92
C PHE A 119 -1.91 12.25 -15.66
N LEU A 120 -2.71 12.42 -14.60
CA LEU A 120 -2.23 12.99 -13.35
C LEU A 120 -1.42 12.01 -12.51
N ALA A 121 -1.60 10.70 -12.71
CA ALA A 121 -1.00 9.68 -11.85
C ALA A 121 0.54 9.80 -11.75
N GLU A 122 1.21 10.09 -12.86
CA GLU A 122 2.68 10.23 -12.91
C GLU A 122 3.18 11.60 -12.44
N ALA A 123 2.35 12.64 -12.50
CA ALA A 123 2.73 14.02 -12.16
C ALA A 123 2.28 14.45 -10.76
N CYS A 124 1.34 13.71 -10.14
CA CYS A 124 0.72 14.11 -8.88
C CYS A 124 1.73 14.25 -7.73
N GLU A 125 2.66 13.31 -7.63
CA GLU A 125 3.70 13.32 -6.62
C GLU A 125 4.63 14.54 -6.77
N ASP A 126 5.09 14.81 -7.98
CA ASP A 126 5.95 15.98 -8.24
C ASP A 126 5.24 17.31 -7.93
N LEU A 127 3.99 17.46 -8.38
CA LEU A 127 3.19 18.66 -8.09
C LEU A 127 2.95 18.84 -6.58
N PHE A 128 2.71 17.75 -5.85
CA PHE A 128 2.57 17.78 -4.40
C PHE A 128 3.86 18.28 -3.73
N TYR A 129 5.02 17.73 -4.07
CA TYR A 129 6.28 18.14 -3.46
C TYR A 129 6.75 19.52 -3.93
N GLN A 130 6.36 19.99 -5.10
CA GLN A 130 6.55 21.38 -5.49
C GLN A 130 5.79 22.32 -4.54
N MET A 131 4.52 21.99 -4.22
CA MET A 131 3.73 22.76 -3.27
C MET A 131 4.32 22.76 -1.86
N VAL A 132 4.77 21.59 -1.38
CA VAL A 132 5.43 21.49 -0.06
C VAL A 132 6.70 22.33 0.00
N ARG A 133 7.53 22.30 -1.05
CA ARG A 133 8.74 23.16 -1.12
C ARG A 133 8.40 24.64 -1.15
N ARG A 134 7.29 25.00 -1.80
CA ARG A 134 6.79 26.38 -1.80
C ARG A 134 6.37 26.82 -0.38
N LEU A 135 5.60 26.02 0.35
CA LEU A 135 5.27 26.26 1.76
C LEU A 135 6.53 26.42 2.62
N ALA A 136 7.53 25.58 2.39
CA ALA A 136 8.82 25.67 3.08
C ALA A 136 9.58 26.96 2.78
N THR A 137 9.44 27.51 1.57
CA THR A 137 10.05 28.80 1.16
C THR A 137 9.30 29.98 1.74
N MET A 138 7.98 29.88 1.86
CA MET A 138 7.13 30.91 2.49
C MET A 138 7.31 30.97 4.01
N GLY A 139 7.99 30.01 4.62
CA GLY A 139 8.20 29.94 6.07
C GLY A 139 7.04 29.33 6.85
N GLU A 140 6.10 28.69 6.15
CA GLU A 140 4.95 28.01 6.75
C GLU A 140 5.32 26.70 7.47
N LEU A 141 6.47 26.08 7.14
CA LEU A 141 6.97 24.88 7.75
C LEU A 141 8.07 25.19 8.78
N SER A 142 7.97 24.59 9.97
CA SER A 142 8.95 24.75 11.03
C SER A 142 10.29 24.11 10.72
N LYS A 143 10.28 22.98 10.01
CA LYS A 143 11.44 22.12 9.72
C LYS A 143 12.16 21.58 10.96
N GLU A 144 11.51 21.63 12.14
CA GLU A 144 12.07 21.14 13.41
C GLU A 144 11.64 19.73 13.73
N THR A 145 10.34 19.47 13.69
CA THR A 145 9.75 18.19 14.06
C THR A 145 8.76 17.72 13.00
N VAL A 146 8.93 16.47 12.56
CA VAL A 146 7.89 15.82 11.75
C VAL A 146 7.08 14.85 12.62
N PHE A 147 5.78 14.93 12.49
CA PHE A 147 4.82 13.98 13.08
C PHE A 147 4.44 12.93 12.05
N ILE A 148 4.68 11.66 12.37
CA ILE A 148 4.37 10.53 11.46
C ILE A 148 3.23 9.73 12.04
N ASP A 149 2.19 9.53 11.23
CA ASP A 149 1.09 8.58 11.53
C ASP A 149 0.72 7.81 10.27
N GLY A 150 0.25 6.58 10.47
CA GLY A 150 -0.20 5.71 9.40
C GLY A 150 -1.71 5.48 9.46
N THR A 151 -2.35 5.42 8.30
CA THR A 151 -3.75 4.98 8.19
C THR A 151 -3.88 3.83 7.23
N LYS A 152 -4.86 2.96 7.46
CA LYS A 152 -5.12 1.80 6.59
C LYS A 152 -6.35 2.07 5.74
N LEU A 153 -6.16 2.13 4.42
CA LEU A 153 -7.23 2.32 3.46
C LEU A 153 -7.67 0.98 2.88
N GLU A 154 -8.98 0.70 2.95
CA GLU A 154 -9.56 -0.48 2.33
C GLU A 154 -9.51 -0.35 0.79
N ALA A 155 -8.96 -1.36 0.12
CA ALA A 155 -8.93 -1.41 -1.33
C ALA A 155 -10.32 -1.74 -1.90
N CYS A 156 -10.64 -1.17 -3.07
CA CYS A 156 -11.85 -1.52 -3.81
C CYS A 156 -11.70 -2.92 -4.44
N ALA A 157 -11.55 -3.95 -3.60
CA ALA A 157 -11.25 -5.31 -3.98
C ALA A 157 -12.15 -6.32 -3.26
N ASN A 158 -12.33 -7.50 -3.88
CA ASN A 158 -13.13 -8.55 -3.28
C ASN A 158 -12.40 -9.15 -2.06
N LYS A 159 -12.97 -8.97 -0.87
CA LYS A 159 -12.42 -9.45 0.40
C LYS A 159 -12.37 -10.97 0.56
N TYR A 160 -13.04 -11.72 -0.31
CA TYR A 160 -13.06 -13.19 -0.28
C TYR A 160 -12.09 -13.83 -1.26
N THR A 161 -11.46 -13.06 -2.14
CA THR A 161 -10.50 -13.56 -3.14
C THR A 161 -9.07 -13.27 -2.71
N PHE A 162 -8.58 -14.04 -1.77
CA PHE A 162 -7.22 -13.91 -1.22
C PHE A 162 -6.30 -15.05 -1.66
N VAL A 163 -5.00 -14.76 -1.72
CA VAL A 163 -3.94 -15.74 -1.92
C VAL A 163 -2.96 -15.62 -0.75
N TRP A 164 -2.72 -16.73 -0.05
CA TRP A 164 -1.82 -16.80 1.10
C TRP A 164 -0.52 -17.50 0.75
N LYS A 165 0.63 -16.88 1.01
CA LYS A 165 1.96 -17.43 0.74
C LYS A 165 2.17 -18.80 1.37
N LYS A 166 1.78 -18.98 2.64
CA LYS A 166 1.86 -20.25 3.35
C LYS A 166 1.03 -21.36 2.68
N SER A 167 -0.15 -21.02 2.16
CA SER A 167 -1.00 -22.01 1.48
C SER A 167 -0.45 -22.39 0.12
N VAL A 168 0.07 -21.43 -0.64
CA VAL A 168 0.74 -21.67 -1.92
C VAL A 168 1.93 -22.60 -1.72
N GLY A 169 2.84 -22.29 -0.79
CA GLY A 169 4.00 -23.14 -0.50
C GLY A 169 3.61 -24.56 -0.10
N LYS A 170 2.61 -24.72 0.78
CA LYS A 170 2.12 -26.06 1.17
C LYS A 170 1.57 -26.87 -0.02
N TRP A 171 0.85 -26.22 -0.93
CA TRP A 171 0.31 -26.91 -2.11
C TRP A 171 1.39 -27.20 -3.15
N GLU A 172 2.37 -26.30 -3.30
CA GLU A 172 3.52 -26.50 -4.17
C GLU A 172 4.39 -27.66 -3.72
N GLU A 173 4.69 -27.77 -2.42
CA GLU A 173 5.42 -28.93 -1.87
C GLU A 173 4.69 -30.26 -2.10
N LYS A 174 3.36 -30.28 -1.88
CA LYS A 174 2.55 -31.46 -2.16
C LYS A 174 2.52 -31.82 -3.64
N MET A 175 2.54 -30.85 -4.53
CA MET A 175 2.62 -31.06 -5.96
C MET A 175 3.99 -31.60 -6.34
N PHE A 176 5.06 -31.08 -5.76
CA PHE A 176 6.43 -31.51 -6.01
C PHE A 176 6.63 -33.01 -5.70
N ALA A 177 6.15 -33.48 -4.56
CA ALA A 177 6.20 -34.90 -4.23
C ALA A 177 5.51 -35.79 -5.28
N LYS A 178 4.35 -35.34 -5.80
CA LYS A 178 3.65 -36.05 -6.89
C LYS A 178 4.39 -35.96 -8.23
N MET A 179 5.10 -34.85 -8.48
CA MET A 179 5.93 -34.72 -9.68
C MET A 179 7.12 -35.69 -9.66
N GLU A 180 7.80 -35.83 -8.52
CA GLU A 180 8.92 -36.76 -8.37
C GLU A 180 8.48 -38.19 -8.65
N GLU A 181 7.35 -38.63 -8.09
CA GLU A 181 6.76 -39.93 -8.35
C GLU A 181 6.42 -40.12 -9.84
N ALA A 182 5.75 -39.11 -10.45
CA ALA A 182 5.39 -39.17 -11.86
C ALA A 182 6.60 -39.17 -12.80
N VAL A 183 7.67 -38.46 -12.47
CA VAL A 183 8.93 -38.47 -13.24
C VAL A 183 9.63 -39.83 -13.13
N HIS A 184 9.63 -40.41 -11.94
CA HIS A 184 10.19 -41.75 -11.78
C HIS A 184 9.48 -42.76 -12.69
N MET A 185 8.15 -42.77 -12.70
CA MET A 185 7.36 -43.64 -13.58
C MET A 185 7.57 -43.34 -15.07
N LEU A 186 7.66 -42.07 -15.43
CA LEU A 186 7.96 -41.63 -16.80
C LEU A 186 9.33 -42.16 -17.27
N ASN A 187 10.35 -42.06 -16.43
CA ASN A 187 11.70 -42.49 -16.76
C ASN A 187 11.77 -44.00 -17.01
N LEU A 188 11.00 -44.77 -16.25
CA LEU A 188 10.88 -46.21 -16.48
C LEU A 188 10.17 -46.55 -17.81
N GLU A 189 9.09 -45.84 -18.13
CA GLU A 189 8.28 -46.08 -19.35
C GLU A 189 9.03 -45.72 -20.64
N TYR A 190 9.77 -44.59 -20.62
CA TYR A 190 10.43 -44.03 -21.81
C TYR A 190 11.94 -44.24 -21.83
N ILE A 191 12.51 -44.93 -20.84
CA ILE A 191 13.96 -45.16 -20.69
C ILE A 191 14.72 -43.83 -20.74
N GLN A 192 14.26 -42.86 -19.96
CA GLN A 192 14.83 -41.53 -19.85
C GLN A 192 15.40 -41.27 -18.45
N ALA A 193 16.13 -40.17 -18.27
CA ALA A 193 16.72 -39.76 -17.00
C ALA A 193 16.31 -38.29 -16.66
N PHE A 194 15.03 -37.99 -16.78
CA PHE A 194 14.54 -36.65 -16.39
C PHE A 194 14.64 -36.49 -14.87
N ASN A 195 14.95 -35.25 -14.47
CA ASN A 195 14.95 -34.82 -13.08
C ASN A 195 14.30 -33.45 -12.98
N ILE A 196 13.66 -33.14 -11.86
CA ILE A 196 13.09 -31.84 -11.58
C ILE A 196 13.87 -31.24 -10.39
N SER A 197 14.64 -30.18 -10.69
CA SER A 197 15.35 -29.41 -9.67
C SER A 197 14.43 -28.48 -8.91
N LYS A 198 14.74 -28.19 -7.65
CA LYS A 198 13.95 -27.22 -6.86
C LYS A 198 14.09 -25.80 -7.39
N GLU A 199 15.21 -25.48 -8.00
CA GLU A 199 15.57 -24.16 -8.50
C GLU A 199 14.93 -23.82 -9.85
N ASN A 200 14.66 -24.85 -10.69
CA ASN A 200 14.16 -24.64 -12.07
C ASN A 200 13.00 -25.58 -12.45
N ARG A 201 12.03 -25.75 -11.56
CA ARG A 201 10.90 -26.67 -11.74
C ARG A 201 10.15 -26.48 -13.04
N ALA A 202 9.80 -25.22 -13.38
CA ALA A 202 9.07 -24.90 -14.60
C ALA A 202 9.86 -25.23 -15.87
N GLY A 203 11.16 -24.92 -15.88
CA GLY A 203 12.03 -25.22 -17.03
C GLY A 203 12.21 -26.73 -17.24
N ASP A 204 12.37 -27.51 -16.18
CA ASP A 204 12.50 -28.95 -16.26
C ASP A 204 11.19 -29.63 -16.67
N LEU A 205 10.04 -29.17 -16.16
CA LEU A 205 8.72 -29.61 -16.63
C LEU A 205 8.49 -29.27 -18.10
N GLN A 206 8.92 -28.10 -18.56
CA GLN A 206 8.80 -27.70 -19.98
C GLN A 206 9.59 -28.65 -20.89
N LYS A 207 10.80 -29.09 -20.47
CA LYS A 207 11.59 -30.08 -21.21
C LYS A 207 10.84 -31.41 -21.35
N ILE A 208 10.23 -31.89 -20.25
CA ILE A 208 9.44 -33.12 -20.25
C ILE A 208 8.21 -32.99 -21.17
N VAL A 209 7.49 -31.88 -21.09
CA VAL A 209 6.30 -31.65 -21.92
C VAL A 209 6.69 -31.60 -23.40
N ASN A 210 7.78 -30.92 -23.74
CA ASN A 210 8.28 -30.85 -25.13
C ASN A 210 8.66 -32.26 -25.63
N TYR A 211 9.42 -33.04 -24.84
CA TYR A 211 9.77 -34.42 -25.16
C TYR A 211 8.53 -35.26 -25.45
N LEU A 212 7.53 -35.25 -24.58
CA LEU A 212 6.30 -36.01 -24.74
C LEU A 212 5.50 -35.57 -25.97
N LYS A 213 5.48 -34.27 -26.26
CA LYS A 213 4.85 -33.73 -27.47
C LYS A 213 5.53 -34.23 -28.74
N ASP A 214 6.84 -34.16 -28.78
CA ASP A 214 7.65 -34.65 -29.94
C ASP A 214 7.54 -36.15 -30.10
N TYR A 215 7.57 -36.90 -29.01
CA TYR A 215 7.36 -38.35 -29.00
C TYR A 215 5.99 -38.72 -29.61
N CYS A 216 4.93 -38.05 -29.14
CA CYS A 216 3.58 -38.32 -29.67
C CYS A 216 3.46 -37.99 -31.17
N SER A 217 4.08 -36.86 -31.58
CA SER A 217 4.09 -36.46 -33.01
C SER A 217 4.83 -37.47 -33.88
N THR A 218 6.01 -37.91 -33.46
CA THR A 218 6.86 -38.86 -34.21
C THR A 218 6.19 -40.22 -34.35
N HIS A 219 5.45 -40.66 -33.33
CA HIS A 219 4.78 -41.98 -33.34
C HIS A 219 3.33 -41.91 -33.82
N GLY A 220 2.87 -40.78 -34.36
CA GLY A 220 1.53 -40.62 -34.93
C GLY A 220 0.40 -40.78 -33.91
N ILE A 221 0.64 -40.49 -32.63
CA ILE A 221 -0.33 -40.67 -31.55
C ILE A 221 -1.36 -39.53 -31.61
N VAL A 222 -2.58 -39.87 -32.01
CA VAL A 222 -3.68 -38.89 -32.07
C VAL A 222 -4.32 -38.75 -30.68
N PHE A 223 -4.40 -37.50 -30.23
CA PHE A 223 -5.06 -37.18 -28.97
C PHE A 223 -6.58 -37.21 -29.12
N VAL A 224 -7.23 -37.87 -28.20
CA VAL A 224 -8.68 -38.02 -28.16
C VAL A 224 -9.25 -37.20 -27.00
N SER A 225 -10.37 -36.54 -27.27
CA SER A 225 -11.11 -35.78 -26.27
C SER A 225 -12.60 -36.16 -26.30
N GLY A 226 -13.30 -36.01 -25.19
CA GLY A 226 -14.72 -36.26 -25.07
C GLY A 226 -15.10 -37.50 -24.27
N ARG A 227 -16.40 -37.61 -23.94
CA ARG A 227 -16.95 -38.65 -23.08
C ARG A 227 -16.91 -40.02 -23.80
N GLY A 228 -16.44 -41.08 -23.14
CA GLY A 228 -16.39 -42.45 -23.69
C GLY A 228 -15.15 -42.79 -24.53
N LYS A 229 -14.26 -41.83 -24.82
CA LYS A 229 -13.01 -42.09 -25.55
C LYS A 229 -11.87 -42.48 -24.60
N ARG A 230 -11.22 -43.61 -24.84
CA ARG A 230 -10.09 -44.09 -24.03
C ARG A 230 -8.80 -43.39 -24.48
N LYS A 231 -8.21 -42.61 -23.59
CA LYS A 231 -6.91 -41.94 -23.84
C LYS A 231 -5.77 -42.97 -23.80
N SER A 232 -4.80 -42.81 -24.70
CA SER A 232 -3.55 -43.55 -24.65
C SER A 232 -2.75 -43.23 -23.39
N ILE A 233 -1.79 -44.08 -23.02
CA ILE A 233 -0.89 -43.85 -21.89
C ILE A 233 -0.06 -42.57 -22.14
N HIS A 234 0.43 -42.37 -23.36
CA HIS A 234 1.22 -41.23 -23.77
C HIS A 234 0.46 -39.91 -23.66
N GLN A 235 -0.82 -39.86 -24.07
CA GLN A 235 -1.68 -38.69 -23.89
C GLN A 235 -1.90 -38.41 -22.40
N ARG A 236 -2.04 -39.42 -21.54
CA ARG A 236 -2.21 -39.22 -20.09
C ARG A 236 -0.97 -38.63 -19.46
N TYR A 237 0.23 -39.06 -19.82
CA TYR A 237 1.48 -38.47 -19.35
C TYR A 237 1.62 -37.02 -19.84
N PHE A 238 1.39 -36.79 -21.13
CA PHE A 238 1.43 -35.40 -21.65
C PHE A 238 0.49 -34.45 -20.89
N GLU A 239 -0.78 -34.82 -20.73
CA GLU A 239 -1.76 -34.03 -20.00
C GLU A 239 -1.42 -33.87 -18.51
N LEU A 240 -0.80 -34.88 -17.90
CA LEU A 240 -0.36 -34.82 -16.51
C LEU A 240 0.76 -33.78 -16.33
N PHE A 241 1.81 -33.89 -17.15
CA PHE A 241 2.97 -33.00 -17.06
C PHE A 241 2.62 -31.57 -17.53
N GLN A 242 1.73 -31.45 -18.53
CA GLN A 242 1.20 -30.12 -18.89
C GLN A 242 0.48 -29.47 -17.71
N ARG A 243 -0.36 -30.20 -16.97
CA ARG A 243 -1.03 -29.69 -15.76
C ARG A 243 -0.05 -29.32 -14.65
N PHE A 244 1.02 -30.09 -14.48
CA PHE A 244 2.07 -29.73 -13.52
C PHE A 244 2.78 -28.44 -13.95
N LEU A 245 3.10 -28.29 -15.22
CA LEU A 245 3.72 -27.07 -15.76
C LEU A 245 2.82 -25.84 -15.57
N ASP A 246 1.56 -25.94 -16.01
CA ASP A 246 0.59 -24.82 -15.87
C ASP A 246 0.43 -24.41 -14.40
N ARG A 247 0.42 -25.39 -13.50
CA ARG A 247 0.30 -25.13 -12.06
C ARG A 247 1.57 -24.53 -11.48
N GLN A 248 2.75 -24.98 -11.90
CA GLN A 248 4.02 -24.42 -11.47
C GLN A 248 4.17 -22.97 -11.92
N LEU A 249 3.86 -22.70 -13.18
CA LEU A 249 3.86 -21.31 -13.68
C LEU A 249 2.92 -20.40 -12.89
N LEU A 250 1.77 -20.94 -12.45
CA LEU A 250 0.86 -20.19 -11.57
C LEU A 250 1.48 -19.96 -10.18
N TYR A 251 2.20 -20.93 -9.61
CA TYR A 251 2.88 -20.73 -8.33
C TYR A 251 4.03 -19.74 -8.45
N ASP A 252 4.81 -19.79 -9.52
CA ASP A 252 5.88 -18.83 -9.80
C ASP A 252 5.32 -17.39 -9.92
N LEU A 253 4.18 -17.26 -10.60
CA LEU A 253 3.44 -15.98 -10.65
C LEU A 253 2.95 -15.53 -9.27
N HIS A 254 2.47 -16.45 -8.42
CA HIS A 254 2.10 -16.10 -7.05
C HIS A 254 3.32 -15.64 -6.24
N HIS A 255 4.46 -16.34 -6.35
CA HIS A 255 5.69 -15.97 -5.67
C HIS A 255 6.21 -14.60 -6.09
N SER A 256 6.19 -14.29 -7.38
CA SER A 256 6.57 -12.96 -7.89
C SER A 256 5.67 -11.84 -7.36
N ARG A 257 4.36 -12.09 -7.23
CA ARG A 257 3.39 -11.11 -6.71
C ARG A 257 3.48 -10.92 -5.19
N PHE A 258 3.88 -11.93 -4.44
CA PHE A 258 4.02 -11.79 -3.01
C PHE A 258 5.12 -10.81 -2.62
N GLY A 259 6.28 -10.86 -3.26
CA GLY A 259 7.46 -10.15 -2.78
C GLY A 259 7.73 -10.49 -1.31
N SER A 260 7.82 -9.45 -0.46
CA SER A 260 7.96 -9.59 1.00
C SER A 260 6.65 -9.94 1.72
N ARG A 261 5.49 -9.77 1.07
CA ARG A 261 4.15 -9.93 1.66
C ARG A 261 3.78 -11.38 1.93
N ASN A 262 2.86 -11.58 2.88
CA ASN A 262 2.29 -12.90 3.20
C ASN A 262 0.99 -13.20 2.43
N SER A 263 0.38 -12.20 1.80
CA SER A 263 -0.90 -12.31 1.09
C SER A 263 -1.09 -11.21 0.07
N TYR A 264 -1.97 -11.43 -0.89
CA TYR A 264 -2.48 -10.40 -1.78
C TYR A 264 -3.91 -10.73 -2.24
N SER A 265 -4.64 -9.75 -2.78
CA SER A 265 -5.98 -9.94 -3.36
C SER A 265 -5.87 -10.31 -4.84
N LYS A 266 -6.72 -11.23 -5.32
CA LYS A 266 -6.76 -11.59 -6.75
C LYS A 266 -7.30 -10.47 -7.63
N THR A 267 -8.17 -9.62 -7.09
CA THR A 267 -8.82 -8.52 -7.81
C THR A 267 -8.04 -7.21 -7.76
N ASP A 268 -7.13 -7.12 -6.78
CA ASP A 268 -6.17 -6.03 -6.63
C ASP A 268 -4.86 -6.61 -6.11
N VAL A 269 -3.92 -6.88 -7.01
CA VAL A 269 -2.68 -7.60 -6.70
C VAL A 269 -1.73 -6.82 -5.81
N ASP A 270 -1.89 -5.51 -5.71
CA ASP A 270 -1.07 -4.63 -4.89
C ASP A 270 -1.60 -4.51 -3.46
N ALA A 271 -2.89 -4.78 -3.25
CA ALA A 271 -3.50 -4.74 -1.92
C ALA A 271 -3.07 -5.95 -1.07
N THR A 272 -2.70 -5.68 0.17
CA THR A 272 -2.34 -6.68 1.17
C THR A 272 -3.48 -6.86 2.18
N PHE A 273 -3.74 -8.09 2.63
CA PHE A 273 -4.75 -8.33 3.66
C PHE A 273 -4.23 -7.91 5.04
N MET A 274 -4.93 -6.95 5.65
CA MET A 274 -4.58 -6.34 6.94
C MET A 274 -5.82 -6.04 7.78
N HIS A 275 -5.63 -5.85 9.08
CA HIS A 275 -6.69 -5.34 9.95
C HIS A 275 -6.87 -3.85 9.72
N MET A 276 -8.11 -3.40 9.51
CA MET A 276 -8.44 -1.99 9.40
C MET A 276 -8.53 -1.35 10.80
N LYS A 277 -8.21 -0.04 10.91
CA LYS A 277 -8.40 0.71 12.16
C LYS A 277 -9.88 0.73 12.55
N ASP A 278 -10.77 0.96 11.58
CA ASP A 278 -12.22 1.01 11.77
C ASP A 278 -12.88 -0.36 11.52
N ASP A 279 -12.71 -1.27 12.45
CA ASP A 279 -13.45 -2.53 12.46
C ASP A 279 -14.75 -2.36 13.25
N HIS A 280 -15.78 -1.81 12.60
CA HIS A 280 -17.09 -1.58 13.20
C HIS A 280 -17.74 -2.85 13.74
N MET A 281 -17.42 -4.00 13.17
CA MET A 281 -17.96 -5.30 13.59
C MET A 281 -17.14 -5.94 14.72
N ARG A 282 -15.97 -5.41 15.06
CA ARG A 282 -15.03 -5.92 16.07
C ARG A 282 -14.75 -7.43 15.95
N ASN A 283 -14.75 -7.94 14.73
CA ASN A 283 -14.55 -9.36 14.43
C ASN A 283 -13.13 -9.66 13.94
N ALA A 284 -12.23 -8.69 13.99
CA ALA A 284 -10.85 -8.78 13.52
C ALA A 284 -10.71 -9.27 12.06
N GLN A 285 -11.70 -8.96 11.23
CA GLN A 285 -11.70 -9.37 9.83
C GLN A 285 -10.55 -8.71 9.07
N LEU A 286 -9.79 -9.53 8.34
CA LEU A 286 -8.78 -9.04 7.41
C LEU A 286 -9.47 -8.55 6.12
N LYS A 287 -9.09 -7.36 5.68
CA LYS A 287 -9.54 -6.78 4.43
C LYS A 287 -8.34 -6.43 3.54
N PRO A 288 -8.50 -6.51 2.19
CA PRO A 288 -7.47 -6.01 1.29
C PRO A 288 -7.32 -4.51 1.46
N GLY A 289 -6.10 -4.01 1.58
CA GLY A 289 -5.88 -2.59 1.81
C GLY A 289 -4.42 -2.19 1.66
N TYR A 290 -4.23 -0.92 1.86
CA TYR A 290 -2.95 -0.21 1.78
C TYR A 290 -2.66 0.47 3.11
N ASN A 291 -1.40 0.50 3.49
CA ASN A 291 -0.91 1.26 4.63
C ASN A 291 -0.34 2.59 4.14
N VAL A 292 -1.06 3.67 4.39
CA VAL A 292 -0.67 5.01 3.96
C VAL A 292 0.03 5.70 5.12
N GLN A 293 1.27 6.11 4.91
CA GLN A 293 2.05 6.88 5.86
C GLN A 293 1.96 8.36 5.53
N ILE A 294 1.76 9.18 6.54
CA ILE A 294 1.60 10.63 6.41
C ILE A 294 2.60 11.30 7.35
N GLY A 295 3.36 12.25 6.80
CA GLY A 295 4.22 13.15 7.57
C GLY A 295 3.58 14.54 7.66
N VAL A 296 3.55 15.14 8.85
CA VAL A 296 2.95 16.44 9.11
C VAL A 296 3.96 17.36 9.79
N ASP A 297 4.04 18.60 9.35
CA ASP A 297 4.78 19.71 9.98
C ASP A 297 3.90 20.97 9.95
N SER A 298 3.81 21.68 11.07
CA SER A 298 3.06 22.94 11.17
C SER A 298 1.63 22.85 10.61
N GLU A 299 0.93 21.74 10.88
CA GLU A 299 -0.44 21.43 10.42
C GLU A 299 -0.55 21.10 8.91
N TYR A 300 0.55 21.16 8.15
CA TYR A 300 0.57 20.76 6.74
C TYR A 300 1.02 19.31 6.56
N ILE A 301 0.40 18.61 5.62
CA ILE A 301 0.89 17.33 5.16
C ILE A 301 2.11 17.57 4.27
N VAL A 302 3.29 17.15 4.73
CA VAL A 302 4.58 17.36 4.04
C VAL A 302 5.06 16.14 3.28
N ALA A 303 4.52 14.97 3.61
CA ALA A 303 4.82 13.73 2.90
C ALA A 303 3.68 12.74 2.97
N VAL A 304 3.49 11.98 1.90
CA VAL A 304 2.56 10.85 1.83
C VAL A 304 3.22 9.74 1.03
N ASP A 305 3.21 8.52 1.56
CA ASP A 305 3.64 7.33 0.82
C ASP A 305 2.75 6.13 1.13
N ILE A 306 2.69 5.18 0.21
CA ILE A 306 1.78 4.03 0.26
C ILE A 306 2.59 2.74 0.36
N PHE A 307 2.38 1.99 1.44
CA PHE A 307 3.07 0.74 1.71
C PHE A 307 2.13 -0.46 1.60
N GLN A 308 2.68 -1.55 1.11
CA GLN A 308 2.03 -2.85 1.12
C GLN A 308 2.23 -3.59 2.46
N ASP A 309 3.15 -3.11 3.30
CA ASP A 309 3.41 -3.66 4.62
C ASP A 309 2.32 -3.24 5.61
N ARG A 310 1.81 -4.22 6.35
CA ARG A 310 0.74 -4.02 7.34
C ARG A 310 1.23 -3.52 8.71
N ASN A 311 2.54 -3.51 8.93
CA ASN A 311 3.16 -3.14 10.20
C ASN A 311 3.92 -1.82 10.04
N ASP A 312 3.54 -0.83 10.85
CA ASP A 312 4.06 0.52 10.79
C ASP A 312 5.56 0.58 11.17
N ALA A 313 6.03 -0.30 12.06
CA ALA A 313 7.46 -0.40 12.39
C ALA A 313 8.36 -0.68 11.18
N TRP A 314 7.84 -1.32 10.13
CA TRP A 314 8.63 -1.60 8.93
C TRP A 314 8.57 -0.47 7.89
N THR A 315 7.61 0.44 8.02
CA THR A 315 7.44 1.54 7.06
C THR A 315 8.21 2.79 7.44
N MET A 316 8.60 2.94 8.72
CA MET A 316 9.22 4.16 9.24
C MET A 316 10.51 4.53 8.50
N ILE A 317 11.48 3.65 8.45
CA ILE A 317 12.77 3.93 7.82
C ILE A 317 12.64 4.18 6.31
N PRO A 318 11.92 3.35 5.54
CA PRO A 318 11.65 3.64 4.14
C PRO A 318 10.96 4.99 3.93
N PHE A 319 9.98 5.33 4.79
CA PHE A 319 9.25 6.59 4.70
C PHE A 319 10.13 7.80 5.01
N LEU A 320 10.98 7.73 6.04
CA LEU A 320 11.94 8.80 6.34
C LEU A 320 12.92 9.05 5.19
N LYS A 321 13.43 7.98 4.57
CA LYS A 321 14.30 8.07 3.39
C LYS A 321 13.57 8.68 2.19
N TYR A 322 12.33 8.28 1.99
CA TYR A 322 11.48 8.83 0.95
C TYR A 322 11.22 10.33 1.15
N MET A 323 10.91 10.75 2.38
CA MET A 323 10.74 12.17 2.74
C MET A 323 12.01 12.98 2.46
N GLU A 324 13.16 12.52 2.94
CA GLU A 324 14.44 13.21 2.74
C GLU A 324 14.76 13.40 1.25
N LYS A 325 14.52 12.37 0.44
CA LYS A 325 14.72 12.42 -1.02
C LYS A 325 13.89 13.51 -1.68
N HIS A 326 12.62 13.67 -1.28
CA HIS A 326 11.67 14.57 -1.94
C HIS A 326 11.70 16.00 -1.37
N LEU A 327 11.95 16.14 -0.08
CA LEU A 327 12.03 17.45 0.59
C LEU A 327 13.40 18.12 0.39
N GLY A 328 14.47 17.33 0.24
CA GLY A 328 15.83 17.85 0.14
C GLY A 328 16.45 18.26 1.48
N PHE A 329 15.77 17.99 2.60
CA PHE A 329 16.26 18.21 3.95
C PHE A 329 15.77 17.10 4.89
N ARG A 330 16.36 17.03 6.08
CA ARG A 330 16.01 16.09 7.14
C ARG A 330 15.53 16.84 8.37
N TYR A 331 14.47 16.34 8.99
CA TYR A 331 13.96 16.90 10.25
C TYR A 331 14.90 16.53 11.42
N PRO A 332 15.23 17.48 12.31
CA PRO A 332 16.02 17.20 13.52
C PRO A 332 15.33 16.23 14.48
N SER A 333 13.99 16.21 14.52
CA SER A 333 13.26 15.31 15.39
C SER A 333 12.08 14.66 14.68
N VAL A 334 11.73 13.45 15.17
CA VAL A 334 10.65 12.61 14.63
C VAL A 334 9.73 12.18 15.75
N THR A 335 8.45 12.48 15.62
CA THR A 335 7.40 12.05 16.55
C THR A 335 6.51 11.01 15.87
N ALA A 336 6.32 9.87 16.52
CA ALA A 336 5.45 8.81 16.03
C ALA A 336 4.79 8.02 17.18
N ASP A 337 3.75 7.28 16.86
CA ASP A 337 3.05 6.44 17.83
C ASP A 337 3.83 5.16 18.18
N SER A 338 3.30 4.37 19.12
CA SER A 338 3.92 3.13 19.58
C SER A 338 4.00 2.02 18.52
N GLY A 339 3.24 2.13 17.44
CA GLY A 339 3.26 1.18 16.31
C GLY A 339 4.58 1.18 15.55
N TYR A 340 5.33 2.28 15.64
CA TYR A 340 6.62 2.47 14.97
C TYR A 340 7.82 2.06 15.81
N GLU A 341 7.61 1.77 17.10
CA GLU A 341 8.71 1.41 17.99
C GLU A 341 9.42 0.14 17.53
N SER A 342 10.71 0.27 17.25
CA SER A 342 11.62 -0.84 17.01
C SER A 342 13.06 -0.42 17.31
N GLU A 343 13.89 -1.39 17.72
CA GLU A 343 15.32 -1.15 17.91
C GLU A 343 15.99 -0.65 16.62
N GLU A 344 15.59 -1.22 15.48
CA GLU A 344 16.06 -0.81 14.16
C GLU A 344 15.74 0.68 13.88
N ALA A 345 14.54 1.15 14.25
CA ALA A 345 14.14 2.54 14.08
C ALA A 345 14.94 3.49 14.95
N TYR A 346 15.13 3.15 16.24
CA TYR A 346 15.94 3.97 17.14
C TYR A 346 17.38 4.06 16.69
N ASN A 347 18.00 2.94 16.31
CA ASN A 347 19.38 2.91 15.81
C ASN A 347 19.54 3.73 14.52
N TYR A 348 18.55 3.62 13.60
CA TYR A 348 18.56 4.44 12.39
C TYR A 348 18.47 5.93 12.71
N LEU A 349 17.56 6.36 13.59
CA LEU A 349 17.39 7.76 13.97
C LEU A 349 18.64 8.31 14.67
N GLU A 350 19.26 7.53 15.56
CA GLU A 350 20.51 7.90 16.23
C GLU A 350 21.66 8.08 15.21
N GLN A 351 21.84 7.15 14.29
CA GLN A 351 22.83 7.25 13.21
C GLN A 351 22.60 8.45 12.29
N GLN A 352 21.34 8.88 12.13
CA GLN A 352 20.99 10.06 11.36
C GLN A 352 20.99 11.35 12.19
N HIS A 353 21.37 11.31 13.46
CA HIS A 353 21.34 12.43 14.41
C HIS A 353 19.96 13.07 14.56
N GLN A 354 18.89 12.24 14.49
CA GLN A 354 17.51 12.65 14.69
C GLN A 354 17.03 12.25 16.09
N ILE A 355 16.33 13.14 16.76
CA ILE A 355 15.78 12.89 18.10
C ILE A 355 14.45 12.15 17.96
N PRO A 356 14.33 10.89 18.49
CA PRO A 356 13.08 10.14 18.44
C PRO A 356 12.14 10.52 19.59
N TYR A 357 10.94 10.93 19.27
CA TYR A 357 9.80 11.04 20.18
C TYR A 357 8.77 9.94 19.86
N ILE A 358 9.17 8.68 20.10
CA ILE A 358 8.32 7.52 19.81
C ILE A 358 7.80 6.97 21.14
N LYS A 359 6.46 6.82 21.24
CA LYS A 359 5.83 6.26 22.44
C LYS A 359 6.20 4.78 22.58
N PRO A 360 6.80 4.32 23.71
CA PRO A 360 7.07 2.92 23.93
C PRO A 360 5.81 2.04 23.93
N GLN A 361 5.84 0.88 23.27
CA GLN A 361 4.71 -0.08 23.21
C GLN A 361 4.30 -0.58 24.58
N THR A 362 5.25 -0.61 25.52
CA THR A 362 5.03 -1.05 26.88
C THR A 362 4.55 0.06 27.82
N TYR A 363 4.55 1.32 27.38
CA TYR A 363 4.23 2.48 28.20
C TYR A 363 2.91 2.36 28.97
N GLU A 364 1.82 1.97 28.32
CA GLU A 364 0.53 1.78 28.97
C GLU A 364 0.47 0.49 29.82
N LYS A 365 1.31 -0.49 29.49
CA LYS A 365 1.43 -1.74 30.25
C LYS A 365 2.14 -1.50 31.57
N TRP A 366 3.19 -0.69 31.58
CA TRP A 366 3.96 -0.35 32.80
C TRP A 366 3.11 0.31 33.90
N LYS A 367 2.05 1.02 33.50
CA LYS A 367 1.10 1.65 34.47
C LYS A 367 0.22 0.65 35.16
N LYS A 368 -0.04 -0.52 34.56
CA LYS A 368 -0.98 -1.52 35.08
C LYS A 368 -0.40 -2.27 36.28
N ARG A 369 -1.21 -2.44 37.33
CA ARG A 369 -0.85 -3.23 38.51
C ARG A 369 -0.46 -4.68 38.15
N SER A 370 -1.17 -5.28 37.18
CA SER A 370 -0.88 -6.64 36.71
C SER A 370 0.51 -6.77 36.11
N PHE A 371 0.98 -5.76 35.36
CA PHE A 371 2.33 -5.76 34.78
C PHE A 371 3.39 -5.61 35.91
N LYS A 372 3.18 -4.67 36.84
CA LYS A 372 4.11 -4.43 37.95
C LYS A 372 4.25 -5.63 38.90
N GLN A 373 3.24 -6.50 38.94
CA GLN A 373 3.23 -7.72 39.75
C GLN A 373 3.68 -8.97 38.95
N ASP A 374 3.93 -8.86 37.69
CA ASP A 374 4.36 -9.98 36.84
C ASP A 374 5.85 -10.26 37.04
N ILE A 375 6.15 -11.30 37.76
CA ILE A 375 7.50 -11.71 38.14
C ILE A 375 8.32 -12.26 36.96
N SER A 376 7.68 -12.58 35.83
CA SER A 376 8.36 -13.05 34.60
C SER A 376 8.96 -11.92 33.81
N LYS A 377 8.61 -10.67 34.09
CA LYS A 377 9.07 -9.51 33.34
C LYS A 377 10.43 -9.04 33.84
N ARG A 378 11.39 -8.94 32.92
CA ARG A 378 12.74 -8.43 33.18
C ARG A 378 12.70 -7.04 33.85
N GLU A 379 11.78 -6.19 33.43
CA GLU A 379 11.60 -4.83 33.94
C GLU A 379 11.22 -4.77 35.43
N ASN A 380 10.73 -5.89 36.00
CA ASN A 380 10.39 -6.02 37.39
C ASN A 380 11.47 -6.74 38.22
N MET A 381 12.61 -7.09 37.61
CA MET A 381 13.76 -7.66 38.27
C MET A 381 14.75 -6.56 38.63
N GLY A 382 15.47 -6.72 39.74
CA GLY A 382 16.57 -5.81 40.09
C GLY A 382 17.73 -6.03 39.13
N TYR A 383 18.26 -4.94 38.56
CA TYR A 383 19.46 -5.02 37.69
C TYR A 383 20.65 -4.34 38.35
N ASP A 384 21.74 -5.07 38.44
CA ASP A 384 23.01 -4.58 38.94
C ASP A 384 23.91 -4.23 37.71
N THR A 385 24.14 -2.95 37.52
CA THR A 385 24.91 -2.41 36.39
C THR A 385 26.43 -2.66 36.50
N GLU A 386 26.95 -2.84 37.73
CA GLU A 386 28.39 -3.07 37.94
C GLU A 386 28.76 -4.51 37.59
N ASN A 387 27.91 -5.47 37.94
CA ASN A 387 28.17 -6.89 37.72
C ASN A 387 27.42 -7.48 36.51
N ASP A 388 26.63 -6.69 35.78
CA ASP A 388 25.79 -7.11 34.67
C ASP A 388 24.91 -8.33 35.03
N THR A 389 24.16 -8.22 36.14
CA THR A 389 23.32 -9.31 36.65
C THR A 389 21.90 -8.86 36.97
N TYR A 390 20.96 -9.77 36.84
CA TYR A 390 19.57 -9.55 37.28
C TYR A 390 19.29 -10.32 38.58
N THR A 391 18.51 -9.76 39.48
CA THR A 391 18.00 -10.43 40.66
C THR A 391 16.53 -10.76 40.46
N CYS A 392 16.18 -12.06 40.47
CA CYS A 392 14.82 -12.52 40.27
C CYS A 392 13.96 -12.29 41.51
N HIS A 393 12.63 -12.50 41.42
CA HIS A 393 11.69 -12.35 42.54
C HIS A 393 11.99 -13.26 43.74
N ALA A 394 12.66 -14.40 43.54
CA ALA A 394 13.10 -15.29 44.62
C ALA A 394 14.46 -14.89 45.23
N GLY A 395 15.02 -13.73 44.85
CA GLY A 395 16.30 -13.25 45.37
C GLY A 395 17.54 -13.97 44.78
N LYS A 396 17.36 -14.75 43.72
CA LYS A 396 18.48 -15.43 43.03
C LYS A 396 19.04 -14.57 41.89
N THR A 397 20.34 -14.65 41.69
CA THR A 397 21.04 -13.89 40.65
C THR A 397 21.01 -14.63 39.33
N LEU A 398 20.74 -13.90 38.24
CA LEU A 398 20.86 -14.36 36.88
C LEU A 398 22.12 -13.74 36.27
N HIS A 399 22.99 -14.57 35.72
CA HIS A 399 24.22 -14.16 35.07
C HIS A 399 24.07 -14.21 33.56
N SER A 400 24.79 -13.35 32.87
CA SER A 400 24.91 -13.39 31.41
C SER A 400 25.50 -14.74 30.97
N LEU A 401 24.77 -15.47 30.12
CA LEU A 401 25.18 -16.80 29.65
C LEU A 401 25.84 -16.71 28.28
N TYR A 402 25.17 -16.07 27.32
CA TYR A 402 25.67 -15.82 25.97
C TYR A 402 24.91 -14.69 25.28
N VAL A 403 25.51 -14.14 24.24
CA VAL A 403 24.88 -13.16 23.35
C VAL A 403 24.35 -13.89 22.12
N LYS A 404 23.05 -13.79 21.91
CA LYS A 404 22.37 -14.34 20.73
C LYS A 404 22.18 -13.27 19.67
N LYS A 405 22.68 -13.50 18.47
CA LYS A 405 22.37 -12.67 17.30
C LYS A 405 20.99 -13.01 16.78
N GLN A 406 20.17 -12.00 16.61
CA GLN A 406 18.83 -12.11 16.01
C GLN A 406 18.78 -11.26 14.75
N LYS A 407 18.06 -11.75 13.75
CA LYS A 407 17.87 -11.03 12.49
C LYS A 407 16.37 -10.73 12.31
N SER A 408 16.05 -9.45 12.17
CA SER A 408 14.69 -9.02 11.86
C SER A 408 14.29 -9.47 10.44
N LYS A 409 12.99 -9.38 10.10
CA LYS A 409 12.53 -9.63 8.73
C LYS A 409 13.13 -8.69 7.70
N ASN A 410 13.48 -7.48 8.10
CA ASN A 410 14.13 -6.47 7.26
C ASN A 410 15.63 -6.69 7.11
N GLY A 411 16.17 -7.72 7.77
CA GLY A 411 17.60 -8.03 7.73
C GLY A 411 18.44 -7.30 8.78
N TYR A 412 17.83 -6.49 9.67
CA TYR A 412 18.52 -5.85 10.78
C TYR A 412 18.99 -6.90 11.79
N GLU A 413 20.27 -6.83 12.15
CA GLU A 413 20.91 -7.75 13.11
C GLU A 413 21.01 -7.06 14.47
N SER A 414 20.40 -7.67 15.49
CA SER A 414 20.49 -7.23 16.88
C SER A 414 21.12 -8.31 17.76
N GLU A 415 21.72 -7.87 18.84
CA GLU A 415 22.34 -8.74 19.84
C GLU A 415 21.48 -8.76 21.11
N VAL A 416 21.10 -9.95 21.54
CA VAL A 416 20.32 -10.15 22.75
C VAL A 416 21.12 -10.96 23.74
N THR A 417 21.45 -10.37 24.88
CA THR A 417 22.10 -11.07 25.98
C THR A 417 21.09 -11.95 26.72
N VAL A 418 21.40 -13.22 26.84
CA VAL A 418 20.60 -14.22 27.55
C VAL A 418 21.14 -14.37 28.95
N TYR A 419 20.27 -14.19 29.94
CA TYR A 419 20.61 -14.35 31.36
C TYR A 419 19.96 -15.61 31.90
N GLU A 420 20.71 -16.36 32.72
CA GLU A 420 20.23 -17.60 33.33
C GLU A 420 20.59 -17.63 34.82
N CYS A 421 19.68 -18.20 35.62
CA CYS A 421 19.94 -18.53 36.99
C CYS A 421 20.55 -19.93 37.10
N THR A 422 21.64 -20.08 37.82
CA THR A 422 22.39 -21.34 37.96
C THR A 422 21.59 -22.47 38.62
N ASP A 423 20.64 -22.14 39.50
CA ASP A 423 19.79 -23.14 40.16
C ASP A 423 18.38 -22.63 40.38
N CYS A 424 17.43 -23.18 39.64
CA CYS A 424 15.99 -22.96 39.79
C CYS A 424 15.27 -24.22 40.32
N SER A 425 16.02 -25.23 40.80
CA SER A 425 15.41 -26.41 41.41
C SER A 425 14.70 -26.03 42.72
N GLY A 426 13.50 -26.55 42.94
CA GLY A 426 12.70 -26.26 44.14
C GLY A 426 12.18 -24.82 44.25
N CYS A 427 12.30 -23.99 43.21
CA CYS A 427 11.79 -22.62 43.25
C CYS A 427 10.24 -22.60 43.22
N PRO A 428 9.56 -21.99 44.21
CA PRO A 428 8.07 -21.96 44.27
C PRO A 428 7.48 -21.09 43.14
N HIS A 429 8.30 -20.27 42.48
CA HIS A 429 7.88 -19.35 41.43
C HIS A 429 8.18 -19.84 40.02
N LYS A 430 8.76 -21.03 39.84
CA LYS A 430 9.26 -21.53 38.57
C LYS A 430 8.20 -21.52 37.47
N GLU A 431 6.98 -22.01 37.75
CA GLU A 431 5.87 -22.06 36.80
C GLU A 431 5.37 -20.70 36.32
N LYS A 432 5.63 -19.63 37.09
CA LYS A 432 5.22 -18.26 36.75
C LYS A 432 6.38 -17.43 36.19
N CYS A 433 7.61 -17.91 36.33
CA CYS A 433 8.83 -17.17 35.96
C CYS A 433 9.39 -17.56 34.59
N THR A 434 9.23 -18.81 34.19
CA THR A 434 9.77 -19.35 32.92
C THR A 434 8.68 -19.87 31.99
#